data_0ff33522205156bdcfbbe4b504bb1fa3
#
_entry.id   0ff33522205156bdcfbbe4b504bb1fa3
#
_cell.length_a   1.000
_cell.length_b   1.000
_cell.length_c   1.000
_cell.angle_alpha   90.00
_cell.angle_beta   90.00
_cell.angle_gamma   90.00
#
_symmetry.space_group_name_H-M   'P 1'
#
loop_
_entity.id
_entity.type
_entity.pdbx_description
1 polymer ?
#
loop_
_entity_poly.entity_id
_entity_poly.type
_entity_poly.pdbx_seq_one_letter_code
_entity_poly.pdbx_strand_id
1 'polypeptide(L)'
;MPARLKQIYREKLVPELKAKLGLKNTMQVPRILKITVNMGVGEAVADKKVMDAATADMAKITGQKPSVTKAKKSVATFKVRDGQAIGCKVTLRGDRMYEFLDRLVSIAIPRIRDFRGINARSFDGRGNYSLGVKEQIIFPEIQYDQIDQIRGMDITISTSAADDKHGRALLEAFNFPFRK
;
A
#
# COMPACT_ATOMS: atom_id res chain seq x y z
N MET A 1 -20.26 3.02 -9.60
CA MET A 1 -20.00 1.65 -10.13
C MET A 1 -19.05 0.94 -9.19
N PRO A 2 -19.20 -0.36 -8.91
CA PRO A 2 -18.24 -1.10 -8.11
C PRO A 2 -16.89 -1.18 -8.82
N ALA A 3 -15.78 -1.18 -8.07
CA ALA A 3 -14.44 -1.29 -8.63
C ALA A 3 -14.27 -2.58 -9.42
N ARG A 4 -13.60 -2.52 -10.58
CA ARG A 4 -13.36 -3.65 -11.50
C ARG A 4 -12.78 -4.87 -10.79
N LEU A 5 -11.72 -4.69 -10.00
CA LEU A 5 -11.08 -5.78 -9.27
C LEU A 5 -11.99 -6.39 -8.19
N LYS A 6 -12.90 -5.63 -7.61
CA LYS A 6 -13.88 -6.15 -6.64
C LYS A 6 -14.86 -7.10 -7.29
N GLN A 7 -15.31 -6.80 -8.52
CA GLN A 7 -16.16 -7.70 -9.30
C GLN A 7 -15.42 -8.97 -9.68
N ILE A 8 -14.21 -8.84 -10.23
CA ILE A 8 -13.34 -9.98 -10.59
C ILE A 8 -13.09 -10.88 -9.36
N TYR A 9 -12.83 -10.28 -8.20
CA TYR A 9 -12.64 -11.03 -6.98
C TYR A 9 -13.86 -11.89 -6.64
N ARG A 10 -15.07 -11.31 -6.67
CA ARG A 10 -16.30 -12.01 -6.31
C ARG A 10 -16.68 -13.10 -7.30
N GLU A 11 -16.55 -12.82 -8.60
CA GLU A 11 -17.06 -13.70 -9.66
C GLU A 11 -16.06 -14.80 -10.04
N LYS A 12 -14.75 -14.48 -10.04
CA LYS A 12 -13.70 -15.40 -10.54
C LYS A 12 -12.77 -15.88 -9.45
N LEU A 13 -12.16 -14.96 -8.66
CA LEU A 13 -11.09 -15.33 -7.76
C LEU A 13 -11.57 -16.12 -6.54
N VAL A 14 -12.78 -15.85 -6.04
CA VAL A 14 -13.33 -16.59 -4.89
C VAL A 14 -13.49 -18.08 -5.20
N PRO A 15 -14.14 -18.53 -6.29
CA PRO A 15 -14.23 -19.96 -6.61
C PRO A 15 -12.85 -20.58 -6.91
N GLU A 16 -11.96 -19.88 -7.61
CA GLU A 16 -10.61 -20.37 -7.90
C GLU A 16 -9.78 -20.58 -6.62
N LEU A 17 -9.78 -19.58 -5.72
CA LEU A 17 -9.07 -19.67 -4.45
C LEU A 17 -9.66 -20.75 -3.54
N LYS A 18 -10.98 -20.92 -3.52
CA LYS A 18 -11.64 -21.98 -2.78
C LYS A 18 -11.15 -23.36 -3.24
N ALA A 19 -11.07 -23.58 -4.55
CA ALA A 19 -10.57 -24.84 -5.12
C ALA A 19 -9.06 -25.02 -4.86
N LYS A 20 -8.23 -23.98 -5.10
CA LYS A 20 -6.77 -24.01 -4.93
C LYS A 20 -6.37 -24.29 -3.47
N LEU A 21 -7.10 -23.74 -2.50
CA LEU A 21 -6.80 -23.86 -1.08
C LEU A 21 -7.58 -25.02 -0.38
N GLY A 22 -8.42 -25.73 -1.11
CA GLY A 22 -9.21 -26.86 -0.57
C GLY A 22 -10.22 -26.45 0.53
N LEU A 23 -10.75 -25.22 0.46
CA LEU A 23 -11.62 -24.68 1.49
C LEU A 23 -13.05 -25.18 1.35
N LYS A 24 -13.66 -25.60 2.47
CA LYS A 24 -15.04 -26.11 2.48
C LYS A 24 -16.07 -24.99 2.33
N ASN A 25 -15.83 -23.85 3.00
CA ASN A 25 -16.75 -22.73 3.04
C ASN A 25 -16.20 -21.52 2.24
N THR A 26 -17.05 -20.89 1.46
CA THR A 26 -16.71 -19.66 0.70
C THR A 26 -16.32 -18.50 1.63
N MET A 27 -16.85 -18.45 2.84
CA MET A 27 -16.50 -17.41 3.81
C MET A 27 -15.09 -17.55 4.41
N GLN A 28 -14.45 -18.71 4.23
CA GLN A 28 -13.04 -18.94 4.64
C GLN A 28 -12.04 -18.44 3.60
N VAL A 29 -12.51 -18.11 2.38
CA VAL A 29 -11.63 -17.59 1.33
C VAL A 29 -11.02 -16.27 1.79
N PRO A 30 -9.67 -16.14 1.72
CA PRO A 30 -8.99 -14.93 2.14
C PRO A 30 -9.39 -13.75 1.28
N ARG A 31 -9.57 -12.58 1.91
CA ARG A 31 -9.91 -11.32 1.27
C ARG A 31 -9.02 -10.19 1.75
N ILE A 32 -8.87 -9.15 0.94
CA ILE A 32 -8.19 -7.93 1.37
C ILE A 32 -9.15 -7.13 2.27
N LEU A 33 -8.66 -6.75 3.45
CA LEU A 33 -9.44 -5.99 4.44
C LEU A 33 -9.19 -4.49 4.34
N LYS A 34 -7.93 -4.10 4.20
CA LYS A 34 -7.49 -2.70 4.07
C LYS A 34 -6.12 -2.63 3.40
N ILE A 35 -5.84 -1.48 2.81
CA ILE A 35 -4.49 -1.10 2.38
C ILE A 35 -4.11 0.16 3.14
N THR A 36 -2.98 0.13 3.82
CA THR A 36 -2.42 1.29 4.50
C THR A 36 -1.22 1.78 3.73
N VAL A 37 -1.23 3.04 3.34
CA VAL A 37 -0.09 3.72 2.72
C VAL A 37 0.46 4.70 3.74
N ASN A 38 1.76 4.59 4.00
CA ASN A 38 2.48 5.45 4.95
C ASN A 38 3.66 6.12 4.24
N MET A 39 3.87 7.38 4.53
CA MET A 39 5.03 8.14 4.08
C MET A 39 5.70 8.78 5.29
N GLY A 40 6.95 8.38 5.55
CA GLY A 40 7.80 9.00 6.57
C GLY A 40 8.46 10.25 6.00
N VAL A 41 8.27 11.38 6.66
CA VAL A 41 8.81 12.68 6.23
C VAL A 41 9.64 13.27 7.36
N GLY A 42 10.84 12.73 7.56
CA GLY A 42 11.76 13.18 8.62
C GLY A 42 12.23 14.64 8.45
N GLU A 43 12.32 15.09 7.22
CA GLU A 43 12.73 16.46 6.86
C GLU A 43 11.71 17.54 7.30
N ALA A 44 10.45 17.14 7.51
CA ALA A 44 9.41 18.03 8.02
C ALA A 44 9.71 18.60 9.42
N VAL A 45 10.68 18.03 10.12
CA VAL A 45 11.20 18.59 11.38
C VAL A 45 11.86 19.95 11.15
N ALA A 46 12.56 20.12 10.02
CA ALA A 46 13.23 21.36 9.64
C ALA A 46 12.28 22.34 8.92
N ASP A 47 11.49 21.84 8.00
CA ASP A 47 10.56 22.65 7.17
C ASP A 47 9.17 22.04 7.12
N LYS A 48 8.17 22.76 7.64
CA LYS A 48 6.76 22.36 7.63
C LYS A 48 6.16 22.25 6.21
N LYS A 49 6.65 23.04 5.25
CA LYS A 49 6.18 23.02 3.85
C LYS A 49 6.38 21.65 3.20
N VAL A 50 7.43 20.95 3.59
CA VAL A 50 7.72 19.58 3.13
C VAL A 50 6.59 18.61 3.51
N MET A 51 5.98 18.79 4.68
CA MET A 51 4.84 17.99 5.11
C MET A 51 3.58 18.27 4.28
N ASP A 52 3.35 19.54 3.95
CA ASP A 52 2.18 19.92 3.14
C ASP A 52 2.31 19.35 1.73
N ALA A 53 3.50 19.40 1.12
CA ALA A 53 3.79 18.78 -0.17
C ALA A 53 3.58 17.25 -0.13
N ALA A 54 4.15 16.57 0.87
CA ALA A 54 3.98 15.12 1.04
C ALA A 54 2.51 14.72 1.22
N THR A 55 1.76 15.51 1.97
CA THR A 55 0.31 15.32 2.19
C THR A 55 -0.48 15.50 0.90
N ALA A 56 -0.12 16.49 0.08
CA ALA A 56 -0.75 16.74 -1.22
C ALA A 56 -0.48 15.59 -2.19
N ASP A 57 0.77 15.10 -2.27
CA ASP A 57 1.14 13.97 -3.13
C ASP A 57 0.40 12.69 -2.71
N MET A 58 0.37 12.39 -1.41
CA MET A 58 -0.37 11.25 -0.88
C MET A 58 -1.87 11.35 -1.20
N ALA A 59 -2.46 12.53 -1.12
CA ALA A 59 -3.87 12.76 -1.46
C ALA A 59 -4.14 12.52 -2.95
N LYS A 60 -3.23 12.93 -3.85
CA LYS A 60 -3.33 12.66 -5.30
C LYS A 60 -3.28 11.15 -5.57
N ILE A 61 -2.31 10.45 -4.98
CA ILE A 61 -2.11 9.00 -5.17
C ILE A 61 -3.30 8.18 -4.66
N THR A 62 -3.80 8.50 -3.47
CA THR A 62 -4.80 7.66 -2.79
C THR A 62 -6.25 8.10 -3.03
N GLY A 63 -6.44 9.32 -3.53
CA GLY A 63 -7.78 9.93 -3.67
C GLY A 63 -8.49 10.19 -2.35
N GLN A 64 -7.74 10.17 -1.22
CA GLN A 64 -8.27 10.39 0.12
C GLN A 64 -7.33 11.31 0.91
N LYS A 65 -7.89 12.23 1.70
CA LYS A 65 -7.11 13.12 2.57
C LYS A 65 -6.30 12.32 3.58
N PRO A 66 -4.96 12.46 3.61
CA PRO A 66 -4.11 11.78 4.57
C PRO A 66 -4.27 12.30 5.99
N SER A 67 -4.01 11.42 6.94
CA SER A 67 -3.84 11.78 8.34
C SER A 67 -2.37 12.05 8.63
N VAL A 68 -2.05 13.24 9.11
CA VAL A 68 -0.69 13.60 9.54
C VAL A 68 -0.36 12.88 10.84
N THR A 69 0.77 12.19 10.86
CA THR A 69 1.27 11.49 12.04
C THR A 69 2.28 12.34 12.80
N LYS A 70 2.07 12.43 14.12
CA LYS A 70 2.90 13.24 15.02
C LYS A 70 3.81 12.35 15.86
N ALA A 71 4.98 12.88 16.21
CA ALA A 71 5.90 12.23 17.13
C ALA A 71 5.25 12.07 18.52
N LYS A 72 5.44 10.93 19.15
CA LYS A 72 4.92 10.61 20.50
C LYS A 72 5.92 10.88 21.60
N LYS A 73 7.20 11.01 21.26
CA LYS A 73 8.31 11.23 22.21
C LYS A 73 9.33 12.15 21.58
N SER A 74 9.93 13.01 22.40
CA SER A 74 11.06 13.83 21.97
C SER A 74 12.33 12.98 21.92
N VAL A 75 13.08 13.08 20.83
CA VAL A 75 14.37 12.38 20.63
C VAL A 75 15.42 13.40 20.18
N ALA A 76 16.38 13.69 21.04
CA ALA A 76 17.40 14.71 20.81
C ALA A 76 18.27 14.39 19.58
N THR A 77 18.65 13.12 19.40
CA THR A 77 19.49 12.66 18.27
C THR A 77 18.87 13.00 16.92
N PHE A 78 17.55 12.90 16.79
CA PHE A 78 16.80 13.21 15.56
C PHE A 78 16.23 14.63 15.54
N LYS A 79 16.54 15.46 16.55
CA LYS A 79 16.00 16.82 16.71
C LYS A 79 14.45 16.90 16.67
N VAL A 80 13.80 15.80 17.07
CA VAL A 80 12.33 15.68 17.08
C VAL A 80 11.78 16.01 18.45
N ARG A 81 10.75 16.85 18.49
CA ARG A 81 9.98 17.15 19.71
C ARG A 81 8.61 16.47 19.66
N ASP A 82 8.06 16.20 20.83
CA ASP A 82 6.70 15.67 20.93
C ASP A 82 5.68 16.59 20.24
N GLY A 83 4.71 15.98 19.55
CA GLY A 83 3.68 16.70 18.79
C GLY A 83 4.11 17.18 17.40
N GLN A 84 5.39 17.09 17.01
CA GLN A 84 5.82 17.47 15.66
C GLN A 84 5.29 16.50 14.60
N ALA A 85 4.87 17.05 13.45
CA ALA A 85 4.47 16.27 12.29
C ALA A 85 5.71 15.64 11.65
N ILE A 86 5.74 14.32 11.52
CA ILE A 86 6.87 13.54 10.99
C ILE A 86 6.50 12.58 9.88
N GLY A 87 5.24 12.50 9.51
CA GLY A 87 4.77 11.63 8.44
C GLY A 87 3.29 11.79 8.15
N CYS A 88 2.83 11.10 7.14
CA CYS A 88 1.41 11.03 6.81
C CYS A 88 1.03 9.59 6.43
N LYS A 89 -0.22 9.22 6.70
CA LYS A 89 -0.75 7.90 6.38
C LYS A 89 -2.19 7.97 5.88
N VAL A 90 -2.54 6.99 5.04
CA VAL A 90 -3.90 6.77 4.58
C VAL A 90 -4.26 5.31 4.78
N THR A 91 -5.50 5.05 5.19
CA THR A 91 -6.06 3.69 5.21
C THR A 91 -7.21 3.62 4.22
N LEU A 92 -7.06 2.79 3.21
CA LEU A 92 -8.03 2.57 2.15
C LEU A 92 -8.85 1.31 2.43
N ARG A 93 -10.16 1.38 2.18
CA ARG A 93 -11.12 0.28 2.34
C ARG A 93 -12.15 0.31 1.21
N GLY A 94 -12.86 -0.82 1.02
CA GLY A 94 -13.95 -0.91 0.06
C GLY A 94 -13.51 -0.67 -1.39
N ASP A 95 -14.28 0.07 -2.16
CA ASP A 95 -14.03 0.27 -3.59
C ASP A 95 -12.74 1.05 -3.86
N ARG A 96 -12.44 2.09 -3.06
CA ARG A 96 -11.19 2.86 -3.17
C ARG A 96 -9.95 1.99 -2.98
N MET A 97 -10.02 1.01 -2.10
CA MET A 97 -8.95 0.05 -1.87
C MET A 97 -8.68 -0.80 -3.12
N TYR A 98 -9.75 -1.31 -3.77
CA TYR A 98 -9.61 -2.11 -4.98
C TYR A 98 -9.15 -1.29 -6.18
N GLU A 99 -9.58 -0.04 -6.31
CA GLU A 99 -9.10 0.87 -7.35
C GLU A 99 -7.62 1.21 -7.17
N PHE A 100 -7.20 1.48 -5.95
CA PHE A 100 -5.78 1.69 -5.64
C PHE A 100 -4.95 0.44 -5.95
N LEU A 101 -5.44 -0.74 -5.56
CA LEU A 101 -4.78 -2.01 -5.84
C LEU A 101 -4.63 -2.26 -7.33
N ASP A 102 -5.65 -1.99 -8.12
CA ASP A 102 -5.62 -2.14 -9.58
C ASP A 102 -4.54 -1.25 -10.20
N ARG A 103 -4.48 0.04 -9.83
CA ARG A 103 -3.44 0.95 -10.29
C ARG A 103 -2.05 0.55 -9.83
N LEU A 104 -1.92 0.09 -8.58
CA LEU A 104 -0.66 -0.37 -8.02
C LEU A 104 -0.09 -1.54 -8.83
N VAL A 105 -0.90 -2.57 -9.10
CA VAL A 105 -0.44 -3.79 -9.81
C VAL A 105 -0.27 -3.56 -11.30
N SER A 106 -1.23 -2.88 -11.94
CA SER A 106 -1.26 -2.75 -13.40
C SER A 106 -0.36 -1.64 -13.94
N ILE A 107 -0.13 -0.57 -13.16
CA ILE A 107 0.56 0.63 -13.63
C ILE A 107 1.82 0.93 -12.81
N ALA A 108 1.69 1.05 -11.48
CA ALA A 108 2.76 1.56 -10.64
C ALA A 108 3.93 0.57 -10.50
N ILE A 109 3.65 -0.69 -10.20
CA ILE A 109 4.70 -1.72 -10.03
C ILE A 109 5.54 -1.91 -11.30
N PRO A 110 4.98 -2.02 -12.52
CA PRO A 110 5.77 -2.14 -13.74
C PRO A 110 6.65 -0.90 -14.04
N ARG A 111 6.32 0.27 -13.49
CA ARG A 111 7.08 1.51 -13.64
C ARG A 111 8.24 1.66 -12.65
N ILE A 112 8.37 0.74 -11.69
CA ILE A 112 9.51 0.74 -10.76
C ILE A 112 10.80 0.55 -11.56
N ARG A 113 11.77 1.42 -11.32
CA ARG A 113 13.10 1.33 -11.95
C ARG A 113 13.77 0.02 -11.57
N ASP A 114 14.36 -0.66 -12.58
CA ASP A 114 15.05 -1.96 -12.43
C ASP A 114 14.18 -3.04 -11.75
N PHE A 115 12.89 -3.07 -12.08
CA PHE A 115 11.94 -4.01 -11.49
C PHE A 115 12.30 -5.46 -11.86
N ARG A 116 12.54 -6.30 -10.84
CA ARG A 116 12.84 -7.73 -10.98
C ARG A 116 11.84 -8.63 -10.24
N GLY A 117 10.66 -8.12 -9.94
CA GLY A 117 9.66 -8.80 -9.11
C GLY A 117 9.70 -8.34 -7.65
N ILE A 118 8.58 -8.54 -6.96
CA ILE A 118 8.37 -8.16 -5.57
C ILE A 118 8.90 -9.27 -4.65
N ASN A 119 9.45 -8.91 -3.50
CA ASN A 119 9.97 -9.86 -2.53
C ASN A 119 8.85 -10.74 -1.97
N ALA A 120 8.96 -12.06 -2.17
CA ALA A 120 7.99 -13.03 -1.67
C ALA A 120 8.09 -13.28 -0.15
N ARG A 121 9.12 -12.76 0.53
CA ARG A 121 9.36 -12.96 1.98
C ARG A 121 8.85 -11.83 2.86
N SER A 122 8.19 -10.82 2.30
CA SER A 122 7.69 -9.64 3.04
C SER A 122 6.30 -9.85 3.66
N PHE A 123 5.97 -11.08 4.00
CA PHE A 123 4.81 -11.45 4.79
C PHE A 123 5.13 -11.43 6.29
N ASP A 124 4.13 -11.21 7.12
CA ASP A 124 4.26 -11.08 8.60
C ASP A 124 3.99 -12.36 9.39
N GLY A 125 3.81 -13.51 8.73
CA GLY A 125 3.41 -14.78 9.34
C GLY A 125 1.89 -14.97 9.50
N ARG A 126 1.12 -13.90 9.25
CA ARG A 126 -0.36 -13.90 9.34
C ARG A 126 -1.04 -13.52 8.02
N GLY A 127 -0.33 -13.66 6.92
CA GLY A 127 -0.85 -13.38 5.59
C GLY A 127 -1.00 -11.91 5.21
N ASN A 128 -0.48 -10.96 6.00
CA ASN A 128 -0.38 -9.57 5.61
C ASN A 128 0.94 -9.34 4.85
N TYR A 129 0.92 -8.43 3.91
CA TYR A 129 2.06 -8.16 3.04
C TYR A 129 2.46 -6.68 3.08
N SER A 130 3.77 -6.39 3.17
CA SER A 130 4.31 -5.04 3.15
C SER A 130 5.27 -4.85 1.99
N LEU A 131 5.11 -3.73 1.28
CA LEU A 131 5.90 -3.32 0.12
C LEU A 131 6.43 -1.91 0.34
N GLY A 132 7.76 -1.75 0.28
CA GLY A 132 8.41 -0.43 0.23
C GLY A 132 8.57 0.03 -1.21
N VAL A 133 8.15 1.25 -1.49
CA VAL A 133 8.34 1.95 -2.76
C VAL A 133 9.32 3.09 -2.51
N LYS A 134 10.37 3.19 -3.32
CA LYS A 134 11.42 4.21 -3.14
C LYS A 134 11.02 5.58 -3.69
N GLU A 135 10.18 5.61 -4.72
CA GLU A 135 9.87 6.81 -5.50
C GLU A 135 8.36 6.92 -5.71
N GLN A 136 7.75 8.05 -5.31
CA GLN A 136 6.32 8.31 -5.55
C GLN A 136 5.97 8.54 -7.03
N ILE A 137 6.95 8.85 -7.87
CA ILE A 137 6.76 9.11 -9.31
C ILE A 137 6.33 7.90 -10.13
N ILE A 138 6.35 6.70 -9.55
CA ILE A 138 5.79 5.50 -10.20
C ILE A 138 4.28 5.60 -10.42
N PHE A 139 3.60 6.42 -9.62
CA PHE A 139 2.17 6.66 -9.76
C PHE A 139 1.91 7.70 -10.85
N PRO A 140 1.01 7.44 -11.81
CA PRO A 140 0.75 8.34 -12.94
C PRO A 140 0.12 9.68 -12.52
N GLU A 141 -0.46 9.77 -11.33
CA GLU A 141 -1.06 10.97 -10.77
C GLU A 141 -0.01 12.01 -10.35
N ILE A 142 1.25 11.59 -10.21
CA ILE A 142 2.37 12.44 -9.81
C ILE A 142 3.16 12.82 -11.04
N GLN A 143 3.25 14.11 -11.31
CA GLN A 143 4.09 14.68 -12.37
C GLN A 143 5.43 15.10 -11.79
N TYR A 144 6.53 14.69 -12.45
CA TYR A 144 7.88 14.97 -11.99
C TYR A 144 8.16 16.48 -11.80
N ASP A 145 7.59 17.32 -12.67
CA ASP A 145 7.79 18.77 -12.63
C ASP A 145 7.07 19.47 -11.46
N GLN A 146 6.16 18.77 -10.78
CA GLN A 146 5.34 19.33 -9.69
C GLN A 146 5.79 18.89 -8.30
N ILE A 147 6.76 17.99 -8.22
CA ILE A 147 7.28 17.51 -6.94
C ILE A 147 8.46 18.37 -6.49
N ASP A 148 8.52 18.63 -5.20
CA ASP A 148 9.66 19.29 -4.55
C ASP A 148 10.83 18.31 -4.33
N GLN A 149 10.50 17.04 -4.01
CA GLN A 149 11.48 16.00 -3.72
C GLN A 149 10.91 14.59 -3.96
N ILE A 150 11.79 13.65 -4.32
CA ILE A 150 11.46 12.23 -4.42
C ILE A 150 11.35 11.66 -3.01
N ARG A 151 10.19 11.04 -2.70
CA ARG A 151 9.93 10.40 -1.41
C ARG A 151 9.50 8.96 -1.60
N GLY A 152 9.97 8.11 -0.68
CA GLY A 152 9.51 6.75 -0.56
C GLY A 152 8.22 6.63 0.24
N MET A 153 7.55 5.50 0.10
CA MET A 153 6.36 5.15 0.87
C MET A 153 6.30 3.65 1.15
N ASP A 154 5.64 3.30 2.24
CA ASP A 154 5.36 1.93 2.61
C ASP A 154 3.89 1.62 2.38
N ILE A 155 3.62 0.53 1.67
CA ILE A 155 2.28 0.04 1.36
C ILE A 155 2.08 -1.28 2.09
N THR A 156 1.15 -1.33 3.03
CA THR A 156 0.81 -2.55 3.77
C THR A 156 -0.58 -3.02 3.39
N ILE A 157 -0.67 -4.25 2.91
CA ILE A 157 -1.91 -4.92 2.52
C ILE A 157 -2.29 -5.87 3.65
N SER A 158 -3.37 -5.54 4.37
CA SER A 158 -3.92 -6.41 5.41
C SER A 158 -4.98 -7.32 4.82
N THR A 159 -4.86 -8.62 5.09
CA THR A 159 -5.76 -9.64 4.59
C THR A 159 -6.48 -10.37 5.73
N SER A 160 -7.47 -11.18 5.40
CA SER A 160 -8.12 -12.10 6.33
C SER A 160 -7.53 -13.51 6.27
N ALA A 161 -6.36 -13.67 5.64
CA ALA A 161 -5.70 -14.96 5.54
C ALA A 161 -5.27 -15.45 6.93
N ALA A 162 -5.29 -16.77 7.14
CA ALA A 162 -4.86 -17.38 8.38
C ALA A 162 -3.32 -17.47 8.46
N ASP A 163 -2.68 -17.67 7.33
CA ASP A 163 -1.24 -17.83 7.19
C ASP A 163 -0.71 -17.18 5.90
N ASP A 164 0.63 -17.14 5.76
CA ASP A 164 1.29 -16.54 4.60
C ASP A 164 1.02 -17.28 3.29
N LYS A 165 0.76 -18.61 3.35
CA LYS A 165 0.42 -19.38 2.16
C LYS A 165 -0.91 -18.93 1.55
N HIS A 166 -1.92 -18.73 2.40
CA HIS A 166 -3.21 -18.20 1.97
C HIS A 166 -3.11 -16.75 1.52
N GLY A 167 -2.33 -15.92 2.23
CA GLY A 167 -2.08 -14.53 1.84
C GLY A 167 -1.38 -14.43 0.49
N ARG A 168 -0.35 -15.25 0.26
CA ARG A 168 0.37 -15.32 -1.02
C ARG A 168 -0.53 -15.78 -2.16
N ALA A 169 -1.31 -16.84 -1.96
CA ALA A 169 -2.25 -17.32 -2.96
C ALA A 169 -3.28 -16.23 -3.35
N LEU A 170 -3.76 -15.44 -2.38
CA LEU A 170 -4.64 -14.30 -2.62
C LEU A 170 -3.98 -13.23 -3.49
N LEU A 171 -2.75 -12.81 -3.14
CA LEU A 171 -2.05 -11.76 -3.90
C LEU A 171 -1.62 -12.25 -5.29
N GLU A 172 -1.23 -13.51 -5.45
CA GLU A 172 -0.97 -14.13 -6.75
C GLU A 172 -2.21 -14.11 -7.65
N ALA A 173 -3.40 -14.37 -7.08
CA ALA A 173 -4.67 -14.29 -7.81
C ALA A 173 -4.98 -12.86 -8.30
N PHE A 174 -4.50 -11.84 -7.60
CA PHE A 174 -4.53 -10.43 -8.03
C PHE A 174 -3.38 -10.05 -8.97
N ASN A 175 -2.63 -11.01 -9.49
CA ASN A 175 -1.50 -10.81 -10.40
C ASN A 175 -0.33 -10.00 -9.80
N PHE A 176 -0.08 -10.13 -8.49
CA PHE A 176 1.13 -9.59 -7.90
C PHE A 176 2.37 -10.28 -8.48
N PRO A 177 3.33 -9.54 -9.07
CA PRO A 177 4.50 -10.10 -9.72
C PRO A 177 5.59 -10.47 -8.69
N PHE A 178 5.38 -11.55 -7.94
CA PHE A 178 6.38 -12.05 -7.02
C PHE A 178 7.62 -12.57 -7.75
N ARG A 179 8.77 -12.27 -7.18
CA ARG A 179 10.05 -12.84 -7.64
C ARG A 179 10.05 -14.35 -7.39
N LYS A 180 10.40 -15.10 -8.44
CA LYS A 180 10.59 -16.56 -8.37
C LYS A 180 11.86 -16.92 -7.59
#